data_1998d7eb167e92b9076e4fddfde5dee9
#
_entry.id   1998d7eb167e92b9076e4fddfde5dee9
#
_cell.length_a   1.000
_cell.length_b   1.000
_cell.length_c   1.000
_cell.angle_alpha   90.00
_cell.angle_beta   90.00
_cell.angle_gamma   90.00
#
_symmetry.space_group_name_H-M   'P 1'
#
loop_
_entity.id
_entity.type
_entity.pdbx_description
1 polymer ?
#
loop_
_entity_poly.entity_id
_entity_poly.type
_entity_poly.pdbx_seq_one_letter_code
_entity_poly.pdbx_strand_id
1 'polypeptide(L)'
;PLEVIVRNIAAGSFSKRLGVAEGTILAEPTIEFSYKNDALGDPFINDSYAKALGLATEQEIETIKKYAFKVNEVLKSMFLNANLKLIDFKIEFGRFHGDIILADEISPDTCRLWDVNTNEKKHIKKYLEEFLERNNNKE
;
A
#
# COMPACT_ATOMS: atom_id res chain seq x y z
N PRO A 1 -0.85 -8.65 -14.65
CA PRO A 1 -0.24 -8.29 -13.39
C PRO A 1 -1.27 -7.88 -12.36
N LEU A 2 -0.96 -8.18 -11.11
CA LEU A 2 -1.80 -7.85 -9.97
C LEU A 2 -1.25 -6.64 -9.24
N GLU A 3 -2.13 -5.71 -8.93
CA GLU A 3 -1.86 -4.63 -8.00
C GLU A 3 -2.40 -5.04 -6.64
N VAL A 4 -1.63 -4.75 -5.60
CA VAL A 4 -1.94 -5.12 -4.22
C VAL A 4 -2.07 -3.86 -3.38
N ILE A 5 -3.13 -3.77 -2.61
CA ILE A 5 -3.36 -2.65 -1.70
C ILE A 5 -3.38 -3.18 -0.28
N VAL A 6 -2.51 -2.62 0.56
CA VAL A 6 -2.47 -2.92 1.99
C VAL A 6 -2.97 -1.70 2.76
N ARG A 7 -3.92 -1.90 3.68
CA ARG A 7 -4.52 -0.82 4.46
C ARG A 7 -4.35 -1.07 5.95
N ASN A 8 -3.88 -0.06 6.65
CA ASN A 8 -3.74 -0.06 8.12
C ASN A 8 -4.82 0.77 8.78
N ILE A 9 -5.28 1.81 8.10
CA ILE A 9 -6.27 2.78 8.60
C ILE A 9 -7.29 3.02 7.49
N ALA A 10 -8.56 3.11 7.87
CA ALA A 10 -9.63 3.29 6.89
C ALA A 10 -9.54 4.66 6.23
N ALA A 11 -9.59 4.68 4.91
CA ALA A 11 -9.62 5.90 4.12
C ALA A 11 -10.08 5.60 2.69
N GLY A 12 -10.39 6.65 1.95
CA GLY A 12 -10.72 6.56 0.53
C GLY A 12 -11.84 5.57 0.22
N SER A 13 -11.62 4.73 -0.78
CA SER A 13 -12.66 3.79 -1.24
C SER A 13 -13.07 2.77 -0.19
N PHE A 14 -12.16 2.35 0.68
CA PHE A 14 -12.48 1.44 1.79
C PHE A 14 -13.56 2.04 2.69
N SER A 15 -13.35 3.28 3.12
CA SER A 15 -14.32 4.01 3.97
C SER A 15 -15.66 4.18 3.27
N LYS A 16 -15.65 4.52 1.99
CA LYS A 16 -16.86 4.72 1.21
C LYS A 16 -17.65 3.44 0.99
N ARG A 17 -16.96 2.36 0.63
CA ARG A 17 -17.62 1.08 0.33
C ARG A 17 -18.19 0.39 1.55
N LEU A 18 -17.51 0.49 2.67
CA LEU A 18 -17.87 -0.25 3.88
C LEU A 18 -18.54 0.60 4.96
N GLY A 19 -18.70 1.89 4.71
CA GLY A 19 -19.30 2.78 5.68
C GLY A 19 -18.50 2.97 6.95
N VAL A 20 -17.20 2.78 6.87
CA VAL A 20 -16.27 2.93 8.00
C VAL A 20 -15.75 4.35 8.03
N ALA A 21 -15.77 4.99 9.20
CA ALA A 21 -15.29 6.35 9.34
C ALA A 21 -13.82 6.47 8.93
N GLU A 22 -13.50 7.49 8.15
CA GLU A 22 -12.12 7.76 7.74
C GLU A 22 -11.26 8.02 8.99
N GLY A 23 -10.10 7.40 9.04
CA GLY A 23 -9.21 7.49 10.20
C GLY A 23 -9.37 6.36 11.21
N THR A 24 -10.33 5.46 11.03
CA THR A 24 -10.48 4.30 11.90
C THR A 24 -9.28 3.38 11.76
N ILE A 25 -8.64 3.08 12.89
CA ILE A 25 -7.54 2.13 12.93
C ILE A 25 -8.09 0.73 12.79
N LEU A 26 -7.64 0.00 11.78
CA LEU A 26 -8.10 -1.36 11.55
C LEU A 26 -7.46 -2.31 12.56
N ALA A 27 -8.23 -3.31 13.01
CA ALA A 27 -7.76 -4.28 14.00
C ALA A 27 -6.50 -5.02 13.53
N GLU A 28 -6.42 -5.24 12.23
CA GLU A 28 -5.24 -5.81 11.57
C GLU A 28 -5.13 -5.23 10.16
N PRO A 29 -3.93 -5.24 9.56
CA PRO A 29 -3.79 -4.79 8.19
C PRO A 29 -4.64 -5.63 7.24
N THR A 30 -5.28 -4.97 6.28
CA THR A 30 -6.04 -5.65 5.25
C THR A 30 -5.25 -5.73 3.95
N ILE A 31 -5.56 -6.72 3.13
CA ILE A 31 -4.96 -6.86 1.81
C ILE A 31 -6.06 -7.05 0.79
N GLU A 32 -5.93 -6.39 -0.35
CA GLU A 32 -6.86 -6.54 -1.45
C GLU A 32 -6.09 -6.54 -2.77
N PHE A 33 -6.67 -7.18 -3.78
CA PHE A 33 -6.07 -7.27 -5.09
C PHE A 33 -6.88 -6.47 -6.10
N SER A 34 -6.18 -5.94 -7.09
CA SER A 34 -6.80 -5.28 -8.21
C SER A 34 -6.21 -5.86 -9.50
N TYR A 35 -7.08 -6.14 -10.47
CA TYR A 35 -6.65 -6.55 -11.80
C TYR A 35 -6.25 -5.29 -12.56
N LYS A 36 -4.98 -5.17 -12.89
CA LYS A 36 -4.48 -3.99 -13.59
C LYS A 36 -4.85 -4.08 -15.08
N ASN A 37 -5.94 -3.46 -15.41
CA ASN A 37 -6.47 -3.42 -16.79
C ASN A 37 -7.23 -2.11 -16.98
N ASP A 38 -6.62 -1.16 -17.66
CA ASP A 38 -7.17 0.18 -17.85
C ASP A 38 -8.54 0.17 -18.53
N ALA A 39 -8.74 -0.75 -19.49
CA ALA A 39 -10.02 -0.87 -20.20
C ALA A 39 -11.17 -1.29 -19.28
N LEU A 40 -10.87 -1.97 -18.19
CA LEU A 40 -11.86 -2.44 -17.22
C LEU A 40 -11.91 -1.57 -15.96
N GLY A 41 -11.09 -0.51 -15.88
CA GLY A 41 -11.03 0.37 -14.69
C GLY A 41 -10.38 -0.28 -13.50
N ASP A 42 -9.43 -1.17 -13.69
CA ASP A 42 -8.67 -1.85 -12.64
C ASP A 42 -9.58 -2.43 -11.52
N PRO A 43 -10.46 -3.38 -11.85
CA PRO A 43 -11.46 -3.87 -10.90
C PRO A 43 -10.82 -4.62 -9.73
N PHE A 44 -11.44 -4.49 -8.56
CA PHE A 44 -11.07 -5.30 -7.40
C PHE A 44 -11.41 -6.75 -7.63
N ILE A 45 -10.50 -7.63 -7.22
CA ILE A 45 -10.70 -9.08 -7.25
C ILE A 45 -10.22 -9.67 -5.93
N ASN A 46 -10.64 -10.87 -5.63
CA ASN A 46 -10.18 -11.60 -4.46
C ASN A 46 -9.25 -12.74 -4.86
N ASP A 47 -8.75 -13.47 -3.88
CA ASP A 47 -7.86 -14.61 -4.07
C ASP A 47 -8.47 -15.64 -5.02
N SER A 48 -9.74 -15.94 -4.81
CA SER A 48 -10.48 -16.92 -5.59
C SER A 48 -10.56 -16.52 -7.07
N TYR A 49 -10.85 -15.26 -7.32
CA TYR A 49 -10.91 -14.74 -8.69
C TYR A 49 -9.54 -14.77 -9.37
N ALA A 50 -8.51 -14.38 -8.65
CA ALA A 50 -7.15 -14.39 -9.18
C ALA A 50 -6.72 -15.80 -9.60
N LYS A 51 -7.04 -16.80 -8.80
CA LYS A 51 -6.76 -18.21 -9.11
C LYS A 51 -7.60 -18.70 -10.29
N ALA A 52 -8.89 -18.44 -10.25
CA ALA A 52 -9.82 -18.89 -11.28
C ALA A 52 -9.51 -18.33 -12.66
N LEU A 53 -9.04 -17.08 -12.70
CA LEU A 53 -8.66 -16.41 -13.95
C LEU A 53 -7.23 -16.71 -14.41
N GLY A 54 -6.50 -17.52 -13.64
CA GLY A 54 -5.12 -17.86 -13.97
C GLY A 54 -4.13 -16.71 -13.80
N LEU A 55 -4.49 -15.69 -13.05
CA LEU A 55 -3.62 -14.54 -12.82
C LEU A 55 -2.50 -14.85 -11.83
N ALA A 56 -2.77 -15.73 -10.87
CA ALA A 56 -1.82 -16.18 -9.88
C ALA A 56 -2.20 -17.54 -9.33
N THR A 57 -1.20 -18.34 -8.97
CA THR A 57 -1.42 -19.60 -8.27
C THR A 57 -1.61 -19.35 -6.77
N GLU A 58 -2.08 -20.34 -6.04
CA GLU A 58 -2.21 -20.25 -4.59
C GLU A 58 -0.88 -19.93 -3.90
N GLN A 59 0.21 -20.60 -4.33
CA GLN A 59 1.54 -20.33 -3.81
C GLN A 59 2.02 -18.91 -4.10
N GLU A 60 1.74 -18.42 -5.30
CA GLU A 60 2.06 -17.05 -5.68
C GLU A 60 1.31 -16.04 -4.83
N ILE A 61 0.03 -16.28 -4.58
CA ILE A 61 -0.79 -15.42 -3.72
C ILE A 61 -0.24 -15.39 -2.29
N GLU A 62 0.12 -16.53 -1.73
CA GLU A 62 0.71 -16.59 -0.39
C GLU A 62 2.05 -15.84 -0.33
N THR A 63 2.88 -15.98 -1.36
CA THR A 63 4.14 -15.25 -1.46
C THR A 63 3.92 -13.75 -1.53
N ILE A 64 2.95 -13.31 -2.34
CA ILE A 64 2.58 -11.90 -2.48
C ILE A 64 2.12 -11.34 -1.14
N LYS A 65 1.23 -12.05 -0.44
CA LYS A 65 0.73 -11.61 0.88
C LYS A 65 1.87 -11.48 1.89
N LYS A 66 2.75 -12.46 1.93
CA LYS A 66 3.90 -12.46 2.84
C LYS A 66 4.80 -11.25 2.59
N TYR A 67 5.13 -10.99 1.34
CA TYR A 67 5.93 -9.82 0.97
C TYR A 67 5.20 -8.51 1.29
N ALA A 68 3.93 -8.43 0.94
CA ALA A 68 3.15 -7.22 1.16
C ALA A 68 3.06 -6.85 2.63
N PHE A 69 2.80 -7.82 3.51
CA PHE A 69 2.74 -7.56 4.94
C PHE A 69 4.12 -7.24 5.54
N LYS A 70 5.19 -7.86 5.03
CA LYS A 70 6.54 -7.52 5.47
C LYS A 70 6.93 -6.10 5.06
N VAL A 71 6.63 -5.73 3.83
CA VAL A 71 6.82 -4.36 3.34
C VAL A 71 6.03 -3.38 4.21
N ASN A 72 4.80 -3.73 4.55
CA ASN A 72 3.95 -2.91 5.42
C ASN A 72 4.64 -2.62 6.76
N GLU A 73 5.19 -3.63 7.42
CA GLU A 73 5.86 -3.46 8.71
C GLU A 73 7.09 -2.55 8.60
N VAL A 74 7.88 -2.73 7.54
CA VAL A 74 9.06 -1.90 7.29
C VAL A 74 8.66 -0.45 7.03
N LEU A 75 7.68 -0.22 6.16
CA LEU A 75 7.22 1.12 5.82
C LEU A 75 6.56 1.82 7.02
N LYS A 76 5.78 1.11 7.81
CA LYS A 76 5.17 1.68 9.02
C LYS A 76 6.24 2.21 9.97
N SER A 77 7.31 1.44 10.20
CA SER A 77 8.41 1.86 11.06
C SER A 77 9.15 3.06 10.50
N MET A 78 9.46 3.02 9.20
CA MET A 78 10.18 4.12 8.54
C MET A 78 9.41 5.44 8.64
N PHE A 79 8.12 5.40 8.31
CA PHE A 79 7.31 6.62 8.31
C PHE A 79 7.00 7.10 9.73
N LEU A 80 6.85 6.20 10.69
CA LEU A 80 6.66 6.58 12.08
C LEU A 80 7.87 7.36 12.61
N ASN A 81 9.08 6.97 12.23
CA ASN A 81 10.30 7.70 12.59
C ASN A 81 10.31 9.13 12.02
N ALA A 82 9.55 9.36 10.96
CA ALA A 82 9.38 10.69 10.37
C ALA A 82 8.10 11.40 10.85
N ASN A 83 7.46 10.89 11.91
CA ASN A 83 6.20 11.39 12.47
C ASN A 83 5.02 11.28 11.49
N LEU A 84 5.04 10.25 10.64
CA LEU A 84 3.97 9.96 9.70
C LEU A 84 3.36 8.60 10.00
N LYS A 85 2.04 8.48 9.83
CA LYS A 85 1.39 7.18 9.83
C LYS A 85 1.06 6.74 8.43
N LEU A 86 1.38 5.49 8.15
CA LEU A 86 1.07 4.86 6.87
C LEU A 86 -0.40 4.41 6.91
N ILE A 87 -1.20 5.05 6.10
CA ILE A 87 -2.63 4.74 5.97
C ILE A 87 -2.79 3.50 5.11
N ASP A 88 -2.34 3.59 3.89
CA ASP A 88 -2.37 2.48 2.94
C ASP A 88 -1.31 2.70 1.85
N PHE A 89 -1.06 1.65 1.09
CA PHE A 89 -0.16 1.74 -0.05
C PHE A 89 -0.51 0.71 -1.11
N LYS A 90 -0.03 0.97 -2.32
CA LYS A 90 -0.20 0.08 -3.46
C LYS A 90 1.16 -0.40 -3.92
N ILE A 91 1.25 -1.68 -4.25
CA ILE A 91 2.43 -2.27 -4.88
C ILE A 91 1.98 -3.20 -5.99
N GLU A 92 2.81 -3.37 -6.99
CA GLU A 92 2.55 -4.24 -8.11
C GLU A 92 3.55 -5.38 -8.12
N PHE A 93 3.04 -6.61 -8.33
CA PHE A 93 3.88 -7.80 -8.44
C PHE A 93 3.79 -8.35 -9.86
N GLY A 94 4.89 -8.94 -10.31
CA GLY A 94 4.97 -9.63 -11.58
C GLY A 94 5.77 -10.91 -11.44
N ARG A 95 5.87 -11.66 -12.54
CA ARG A 95 6.71 -12.86 -12.60
C ARG A 95 7.97 -12.57 -13.42
N PHE A 96 9.08 -13.08 -12.92
CA PHE A 96 10.33 -13.04 -13.64
C PHE A 96 11.03 -14.39 -13.48
N HIS A 97 11.23 -15.10 -14.58
CA HIS A 97 11.79 -16.46 -14.59
C HIS A 97 11.08 -17.41 -13.62
N GLY A 98 9.75 -17.29 -13.52
CA GLY A 98 8.94 -18.13 -12.65
C GLY A 98 8.85 -17.66 -11.21
N ASP A 99 9.60 -16.65 -10.83
CA ASP A 99 9.57 -16.08 -9.48
C ASP A 99 8.69 -14.85 -9.41
N ILE A 100 8.06 -14.66 -8.25
CA ILE A 100 7.30 -13.43 -7.97
C ILE A 100 8.30 -12.34 -7.56
N ILE A 101 8.21 -11.22 -8.25
CA ILE A 101 9.03 -10.05 -7.95
C ILE A 101 8.15 -8.82 -7.82
N LEU A 102 8.67 -7.82 -7.11
CA LEU A 102 8.07 -6.49 -7.07
C LEU A 102 8.29 -5.86 -8.45
N ALA A 103 7.20 -5.58 -9.17
CA ALA A 103 7.27 -5.10 -10.56
C ALA A 103 7.64 -3.63 -10.66
N ASP A 104 7.18 -2.83 -9.70
CA ASP A 104 7.48 -1.40 -9.63
C ASP A 104 8.09 -1.07 -8.27
N GLU A 105 8.93 -0.04 -8.26
CA GLU A 105 9.47 0.46 -7.00
C GLU A 105 8.35 1.04 -6.13
N ILE A 106 8.47 0.81 -4.82
CA ILE A 106 7.61 1.47 -3.87
C ILE A 106 8.05 2.93 -3.81
N SER A 107 7.15 3.82 -4.19
CA SER A 107 7.43 5.25 -4.16
C SER A 107 6.51 5.94 -3.17
N PRO A 108 6.90 7.12 -2.69
CA PRO A 108 6.01 7.91 -1.85
C PRO A 108 4.66 8.20 -2.49
N ASP A 109 4.61 8.28 -3.83
CA ASP A 109 3.37 8.56 -4.56
C ASP A 109 2.35 7.42 -4.48
N THR A 110 2.80 6.20 -4.16
CA THR A 110 1.93 5.04 -4.00
C THR A 110 1.49 4.82 -2.56
N CYS A 111 1.97 5.66 -1.64
CA CYS A 111 1.65 5.59 -0.22
C CYS A 111 0.77 6.76 0.19
N ARG A 112 -0.21 6.48 1.04
CA ARG A 112 -1.03 7.53 1.67
C ARG A 112 -0.53 7.73 3.10
N LEU A 113 -0.14 8.95 3.43
CA LEU A 113 0.49 9.29 4.71
C LEU A 113 -0.22 10.44 5.37
N TRP A 114 -0.40 10.34 6.68
CA TRP A 114 -0.96 11.41 7.51
C TRP A 114 -0.01 11.76 8.63
N ASP A 115 -0.07 13.00 9.09
CA ASP A 115 0.69 13.45 10.25
C ASP A 115 0.21 12.72 11.51
N VAL A 116 1.14 12.24 12.33
CA VAL A 116 0.84 11.46 13.55
C VAL A 116 0.03 12.29 14.55
N ASN A 117 0.34 13.59 14.68
CA ASN A 117 -0.26 14.44 15.70
C ASN A 117 -1.55 15.10 15.24
N THR A 118 -1.64 15.50 13.96
CA THR A 118 -2.75 16.30 13.45
C THR A 118 -3.69 15.54 12.53
N ASN A 119 -3.33 14.33 12.10
CA ASN A 119 -4.02 13.57 11.06
C ASN A 119 -4.11 14.32 9.73
N GLU A 120 -3.29 15.34 9.56
CA GLU A 120 -3.25 16.09 8.32
C GLU A 120 -2.69 15.23 7.20
N LYS A 121 -3.37 15.21 6.06
CA LYS A 121 -2.91 14.50 4.88
C LYS A 121 -1.67 15.19 4.34
N LYS A 122 -0.58 14.44 4.16
CA LYS A 122 0.66 14.98 3.66
C LYS A 122 0.84 14.70 2.18
N HIS A 123 1.21 15.72 1.45
CA HIS A 123 1.73 15.57 0.10
C HIS A 123 3.19 15.14 0.26
N ILE A 124 3.45 13.88 0.00
CA ILE A 124 4.70 13.23 0.40
C ILE A 124 5.95 13.91 -0.16
N LYS A 125 5.90 14.36 -1.41
CA LYS A 125 7.04 15.02 -2.05
C LYS A 125 7.45 16.28 -1.28
N LYS A 126 6.48 17.13 -0.99
CA LYS A 126 6.72 18.36 -0.23
C LYS A 126 7.20 18.06 1.17
N TYR A 127 6.60 17.05 1.81
CA TYR A 127 7.01 16.64 3.15
C TYR A 127 8.44 16.15 3.19
N LEU A 128 8.84 15.33 2.23
CA LEU A 128 10.22 14.84 2.15
C LEU A 128 11.21 15.96 1.93
N GLU A 129 10.88 16.94 1.09
CA GLU A 129 11.71 18.12 0.86
C GLU A 129 11.91 18.89 2.17
N GLU A 130 10.83 19.14 2.90
CA GLU A 130 10.88 19.84 4.19
C GLU A 130 11.67 19.06 5.23
N PHE A 131 11.49 17.74 5.27
CA PHE A 131 12.21 16.87 6.19
C PHE A 131 13.72 16.87 5.92
N LEU A 132 14.11 16.75 4.67
CA LEU A 132 15.51 16.78 4.27
C LEU A 132 16.14 18.13 4.57
N GLU A 133 15.44 19.23 4.32
CA GLU A 133 15.90 20.57 4.62
C GLU A 133 16.14 20.76 6.12
N ARG A 134 15.20 20.31 6.96
CA ARG A 134 15.36 20.39 8.43
C ARG A 134 16.55 19.57 8.92
N ASN A 135 16.77 18.38 8.35
CA ASN A 135 17.90 17.55 8.77
C ASN A 135 19.25 18.09 8.27
N ASN A 136 19.26 18.73 7.11
CA ASN A 136 20.48 19.39 6.60
C ASN A 136 20.89 20.60 7.45
N ASN A 137 19.93 21.27 8.06
CA ASN A 137 20.18 22.44 8.89
C ASN A 137 20.55 22.14 10.34
N LYS A 138 20.63 20.86 10.70
CA LYS A 138 20.95 20.43 12.06
C LYS A 138 22.44 20.22 12.34
N GLU A 139 23.28 20.44 11.39
CA GLU A 139 24.74 20.31 11.56
C GLU A 139 25.36 21.51 12.25
#